data_bb97ab985887c454c21f97930cdb52b9
#
_entry.id   bb97ab985887c454c21f97930cdb52b9
#
_cell.length_a   1.000
_cell.length_b   1.000
_cell.length_c   1.000
_cell.angle_alpha   90.00
_cell.angle_beta   90.00
_cell.angle_gamma   90.00
#
_symmetry.space_group_name_H-M   'P 1'
#
loop_
_entity.id
_entity.type
_entity.pdbx_description
1 polymer ?
#
loop_
_entity_poly.entity_id
_entity_poly.type
_entity_poly.pdbx_seq_one_letter_code
_entity_poly.pdbx_strand_id
1 'polypeptide(L)'
;MAKQTIYLTIDDGPSDLTALFLDLLEKYNSRATFFVLGENIEGHQSDIKRICAQGHAIGVHGYCHDYDVVYQSCKVFWEDNLHARKLIEELTGKTPWLMRFQGGSSNTVSKRYCKGIMRKLTRQAASYGYVYHDWNIDSEDWKKQYSAEEILKYIKAEIHDGSYSRPVILLHDRNDLNENVMLVERLLHDLTSEGYTFSVLSKDIIPIHYRVSN
;
A
#
# COMPACT_ATOMS: atom_id res chain seq x y z
N MET A 1 10.70 -24.84 11.05
CA MET A 1 9.40 -24.45 10.49
C MET A 1 9.49 -22.99 10.11
N ALA A 2 8.97 -22.59 8.94
CA ALA A 2 8.90 -21.17 8.58
C ALA A 2 8.07 -20.42 9.63
N LYS A 3 8.55 -19.26 10.04
CA LYS A 3 7.75 -18.34 10.85
C LYS A 3 6.59 -17.77 10.01
N GLN A 4 5.80 -16.92 10.60
CA GLN A 4 4.63 -16.28 10.00
C GLN A 4 4.97 -15.51 8.71
N THR A 5 4.00 -15.42 7.80
CA THR A 5 4.09 -14.59 6.61
C THR A 5 3.72 -13.14 6.94
N ILE A 6 4.53 -12.21 6.47
CA ILE A 6 4.35 -10.75 6.58
C ILE A 6 3.90 -10.22 5.22
N TYR A 7 3.00 -9.25 5.24
CA TYR A 7 2.51 -8.56 4.05
C TYR A 7 3.01 -7.11 4.08
N LEU A 8 4.12 -6.88 3.38
CA LEU A 8 4.63 -5.53 3.18
C LEU A 8 3.77 -4.83 2.13
N THR A 9 3.23 -3.68 2.46
CA THR A 9 2.43 -2.85 1.55
C THR A 9 3.03 -1.46 1.45
N ILE A 10 3.10 -0.93 0.24
CA ILE A 10 3.81 0.30 -0.09
C ILE A 10 2.84 1.19 -0.88
N ASP A 11 2.50 2.34 -0.31
CA ASP A 11 1.54 3.30 -0.84
C ASP A 11 2.23 4.47 -1.55
N ASP A 12 1.47 5.26 -2.32
CA ASP A 12 1.81 6.53 -2.96
C ASP A 12 2.73 6.45 -4.19
N GLY A 13 3.43 5.35 -4.42
CA GLY A 13 4.27 5.18 -5.60
C GLY A 13 3.50 5.20 -6.94
N PRO A 14 4.21 5.12 -8.07
CA PRO A 14 5.66 5.01 -8.17
C PRO A 14 6.40 6.33 -7.91
N SER A 15 7.65 6.21 -7.45
CA SER A 15 8.60 7.31 -7.31
C SER A 15 10.01 6.88 -7.76
N ASP A 16 11.00 7.75 -7.65
CA ASP A 16 12.40 7.38 -7.93
C ASP A 16 12.92 6.27 -6.99
N LEU A 17 12.22 6.00 -5.88
CA LEU A 17 12.58 4.94 -4.94
C LEU A 17 12.01 3.58 -5.34
N THR A 18 10.99 3.52 -6.20
CA THR A 18 10.31 2.27 -6.58
C THR A 18 11.29 1.22 -7.11
N ALA A 19 12.19 1.63 -8.03
CA ALA A 19 13.18 0.72 -8.59
C ALA A 19 14.10 0.14 -7.51
N LEU A 20 14.49 0.95 -6.51
CA LEU A 20 15.34 0.53 -5.38
C LEU A 20 14.60 -0.47 -4.48
N PHE A 21 13.31 -0.24 -4.20
CA PHE A 21 12.50 -1.20 -3.45
C PHE A 21 12.39 -2.54 -4.18
N LEU A 22 12.20 -2.52 -5.51
CA LEU A 22 12.12 -3.73 -6.32
C LEU A 22 13.44 -4.51 -6.32
N ASP A 23 14.59 -3.83 -6.38
CA ASP A 23 15.91 -4.44 -6.26
C ASP A 23 16.13 -5.12 -4.89
N LEU A 24 15.72 -4.45 -3.80
CA LEU A 24 15.78 -5.01 -2.46
C LEU A 24 14.85 -6.22 -2.29
N LEU A 25 13.63 -6.14 -2.77
CA LEU A 25 12.68 -7.26 -2.71
C LEU A 25 13.19 -8.49 -3.48
N GLU A 26 13.82 -8.28 -4.64
CA GLU A 26 14.48 -9.33 -5.41
C GLU A 26 15.67 -9.93 -4.65
N LYS A 27 16.57 -9.08 -4.11
CA LYS A 27 17.74 -9.48 -3.31
C LYS A 27 17.37 -10.39 -2.15
N TYR A 28 16.26 -10.13 -1.47
CA TYR A 28 15.81 -10.91 -0.31
C TYR A 28 14.74 -11.97 -0.67
N ASN A 29 14.54 -12.26 -1.97
CA ASN A 29 13.51 -13.19 -2.46
C ASN A 29 12.12 -12.95 -1.82
N SER A 30 11.76 -11.70 -1.68
CA SER A 30 10.55 -11.23 -1.01
C SER A 30 9.56 -10.63 -1.99
N ARG A 31 8.29 -10.58 -1.59
CA ARG A 31 7.24 -9.95 -2.40
C ARG A 31 6.50 -8.92 -1.56
N ALA A 32 6.00 -7.89 -2.24
CA ALA A 32 5.23 -6.80 -1.62
C ALA A 32 3.98 -6.47 -2.45
N THR A 33 3.08 -5.71 -1.86
CA THR A 33 1.92 -5.14 -2.56
C THR A 33 2.10 -3.63 -2.67
N PHE A 34 2.01 -3.09 -3.88
CA PHE A 34 2.12 -1.67 -4.17
C PHE A 34 0.73 -1.10 -4.45
N PHE A 35 0.32 -0.09 -3.70
CA PHE A 35 -0.88 0.69 -3.98
C PHE A 35 -0.47 2.02 -4.62
N VAL A 36 -0.67 2.10 -5.93
CA VAL A 36 -0.07 3.16 -6.75
C VAL A 36 -1.04 4.30 -7.04
N LEU A 37 -0.49 5.52 -7.17
CA LEU A 37 -1.17 6.71 -7.66
C LEU A 37 -1.02 6.82 -9.18
N GLY A 38 -2.12 7.09 -9.86
CA GLY A 38 -2.14 7.20 -11.32
C GLY A 38 -1.29 8.35 -11.84
N GLU A 39 -1.29 9.49 -11.15
CA GLU A 39 -0.52 10.69 -11.52
C GLU A 39 0.99 10.47 -11.51
N ASN A 40 1.49 9.53 -10.72
CA ASN A 40 2.90 9.23 -10.59
C ASN A 40 3.41 8.21 -11.63
N ILE A 41 2.52 7.66 -12.46
CA ILE A 41 2.89 6.63 -13.45
C ILE A 41 3.74 7.21 -14.60
N GLU A 42 3.51 8.48 -14.97
CA GLU A 42 4.30 9.13 -16.02
C GLU A 42 5.78 9.21 -15.61
N GLY A 43 6.65 8.73 -16.49
CA GLY A 43 8.09 8.59 -16.20
C GLY A 43 8.47 7.26 -15.51
N HIS A 44 7.53 6.54 -14.90
CA HIS A 44 7.76 5.30 -14.14
C HIS A 44 7.05 4.07 -14.73
N GLN A 45 6.69 4.09 -16.02
CA GLN A 45 5.96 2.98 -16.65
C GLN A 45 6.73 1.65 -16.61
N SER A 46 8.05 1.71 -16.63
CA SER A 46 8.92 0.54 -16.49
C SER A 46 8.79 -0.12 -15.12
N ASP A 47 8.66 0.68 -14.05
CA ASP A 47 8.53 0.20 -12.68
C ASP A 47 7.17 -0.47 -12.47
N ILE A 48 6.09 0.09 -13.01
CA ILE A 48 4.76 -0.53 -13.01
C ILE A 48 4.78 -1.91 -13.68
N LYS A 49 5.44 -2.04 -14.83
CA LYS A 49 5.60 -3.33 -15.51
C LYS A 49 6.45 -4.29 -14.68
N ARG A 50 7.53 -3.79 -14.07
CA ARG A 50 8.46 -4.57 -13.24
C ARG A 50 7.78 -5.10 -11.98
N ILE A 51 6.93 -4.32 -11.30
CA ILE A 51 6.11 -4.77 -10.18
C ILE A 51 5.36 -6.06 -10.54
N CYS A 52 4.67 -6.06 -11.69
CA CYS A 52 3.90 -7.21 -12.13
C CYS A 52 4.76 -8.39 -12.61
N ALA A 53 5.90 -8.11 -13.29
CA ALA A 53 6.79 -9.12 -13.85
C ALA A 53 7.53 -9.89 -12.75
N GLN A 54 7.92 -9.22 -11.67
CA GLN A 54 8.59 -9.84 -10.53
C GLN A 54 7.62 -10.52 -9.54
N GLY A 55 6.31 -10.56 -9.83
CA GLY A 55 5.33 -11.27 -9.01
C GLY A 55 4.88 -10.52 -7.76
N HIS A 56 5.07 -9.21 -7.72
CA HIS A 56 4.45 -8.36 -6.72
C HIS A 56 2.97 -8.13 -7.07
N ALA A 57 2.16 -7.78 -6.06
CA ALA A 57 0.80 -7.34 -6.31
C ALA A 57 0.75 -5.83 -6.56
N ILE A 58 -0.15 -5.42 -7.43
CA ILE A 58 -0.43 -4.01 -7.69
C ILE A 58 -1.91 -3.71 -7.40
N GLY A 59 -2.16 -2.66 -6.66
CA GLY A 59 -3.47 -2.12 -6.34
C GLY A 59 -3.57 -0.65 -6.68
N VAL A 60 -4.78 -0.11 -6.60
CA VAL A 60 -5.08 1.29 -6.87
C VAL A 60 -5.12 2.08 -5.57
N HIS A 61 -4.43 3.24 -5.53
CA HIS A 61 -4.50 4.22 -4.44
C HIS A 61 -5.22 5.52 -4.83
N GLY A 62 -5.82 5.56 -6.01
CA GLY A 62 -6.40 6.72 -6.68
C GLY A 62 -5.54 7.17 -7.85
N TYR A 63 -6.02 8.18 -8.60
CA TYR A 63 -5.22 8.86 -9.59
C TYR A 63 -4.40 9.97 -8.95
N CYS A 64 -5.02 10.88 -8.19
CA CYS A 64 -4.33 11.92 -7.42
C CYS A 64 -4.50 11.71 -5.90
N HIS A 65 -3.64 12.36 -5.09
CA HIS A 65 -3.69 12.24 -3.63
C HIS A 65 -4.28 13.47 -2.93
N ASP A 66 -5.01 14.32 -3.63
CA ASP A 66 -5.63 15.52 -3.07
C ASP A 66 -7.01 15.21 -2.48
N TYR A 67 -7.12 15.24 -1.15
CA TYR A 67 -8.36 14.92 -0.43
C TYR A 67 -9.53 15.84 -0.78
N ASP A 68 -9.26 17.13 -1.07
CA ASP A 68 -10.26 18.12 -1.48
C ASP A 68 -10.78 17.86 -2.91
N VAL A 69 -10.05 17.12 -3.72
CA VAL A 69 -10.46 16.65 -5.04
C VAL A 69 -11.20 15.33 -4.91
N VAL A 70 -10.55 14.29 -4.41
CA VAL A 70 -11.06 12.93 -4.50
C VAL A 70 -12.26 12.65 -3.59
N TYR A 71 -12.37 13.34 -2.44
CA TYR A 71 -13.46 13.11 -1.49
C TYR A 71 -14.64 14.09 -1.61
N GLN A 72 -14.75 14.85 -2.70
CA GLN A 72 -15.91 15.73 -2.94
C GLN A 72 -17.22 14.97 -3.10
N SER A 73 -17.18 13.81 -3.75
CA SER A 73 -18.34 12.94 -3.91
C SER A 73 -17.94 11.51 -4.24
N CYS A 74 -18.86 10.56 -4.06
CA CYS A 74 -18.61 9.17 -4.48
C CYS A 74 -18.35 9.08 -5.99
N LYS A 75 -18.99 9.90 -6.81
CA LYS A 75 -18.79 9.91 -8.27
C LYS A 75 -17.36 10.29 -8.60
N VAL A 76 -16.88 11.43 -8.08
CA VAL A 76 -15.51 11.91 -8.31
C VAL A 76 -14.49 10.87 -7.83
N PHE A 77 -14.68 10.30 -6.64
CA PHE A 77 -13.81 9.26 -6.10
C PHE A 77 -13.68 8.05 -7.03
N TRP A 78 -14.81 7.54 -7.54
CA TRP A 78 -14.77 6.36 -8.41
C TRP A 78 -14.24 6.67 -9.81
N GLU A 79 -14.50 7.85 -10.37
CA GLU A 79 -13.93 8.30 -11.64
C GLU A 79 -12.40 8.39 -11.55
N ASP A 80 -11.87 8.94 -10.47
CA ASP A 80 -10.45 9.04 -10.15
C ASP A 80 -9.80 7.63 -10.05
N ASN A 81 -10.39 6.75 -9.25
CA ASN A 81 -9.86 5.39 -9.08
C ASN A 81 -9.93 4.56 -10.36
N LEU A 82 -10.99 4.68 -11.14
CA LEU A 82 -11.13 3.97 -12.41
C LEU A 82 -10.15 4.48 -13.46
N HIS A 83 -9.79 5.77 -13.43
CA HIS A 83 -8.75 6.33 -14.28
C HIS A 83 -7.38 5.70 -13.99
N ALA A 84 -6.97 5.66 -12.70
CA ALA A 84 -5.71 4.99 -12.31
C ALA A 84 -5.71 3.50 -12.68
N ARG A 85 -6.83 2.80 -12.43
CA ARG A 85 -6.98 1.39 -12.79
C ARG A 85 -6.77 1.14 -14.28
N LYS A 86 -7.33 1.99 -15.13
CA LYS A 86 -7.20 1.90 -16.59
C LYS A 86 -5.74 2.05 -17.03
N LEU A 87 -5.02 3.04 -16.48
CA LEU A 87 -3.60 3.24 -16.79
C LEU A 87 -2.76 2.01 -16.42
N ILE A 88 -2.99 1.43 -15.25
CA ILE A 88 -2.29 0.22 -14.81
C ILE A 88 -2.61 -0.95 -15.76
N GLU A 89 -3.88 -1.12 -16.13
CA GLU A 89 -4.33 -2.19 -17.03
C GLU A 89 -3.70 -2.06 -18.41
N GLU A 90 -3.65 -0.86 -18.98
CA GLU A 90 -3.02 -0.58 -20.27
C GLU A 90 -1.52 -0.92 -20.27
N LEU A 91 -0.82 -0.68 -19.16
CA LEU A 91 0.61 -0.95 -19.04
C LEU A 91 0.94 -2.42 -18.78
N THR A 92 0.08 -3.13 -18.05
CA THR A 92 0.40 -4.46 -17.51
C THR A 92 -0.41 -5.59 -18.14
N GLY A 93 -1.50 -5.26 -18.84
CA GLY A 93 -2.48 -6.23 -19.33
C GLY A 93 -3.30 -6.91 -18.21
N LYS A 94 -3.19 -6.42 -16.97
CA LYS A 94 -3.88 -6.98 -15.80
C LYS A 94 -4.79 -5.93 -15.17
N THR A 95 -6.04 -6.27 -14.96
CA THR A 95 -6.99 -5.39 -14.27
C THR A 95 -6.77 -5.46 -12.76
N PRO A 96 -6.32 -4.38 -12.09
CA PRO A 96 -6.19 -4.35 -10.64
C PRO A 96 -7.54 -4.56 -9.95
N TRP A 97 -7.56 -5.46 -8.98
CA TRP A 97 -8.72 -5.76 -8.14
C TRP A 97 -8.53 -5.31 -6.69
N LEU A 98 -7.29 -5.01 -6.30
CA LEU A 98 -6.93 -4.45 -5.02
C LEU A 98 -7.05 -2.92 -5.05
N MET A 99 -7.49 -2.35 -3.94
CA MET A 99 -7.39 -0.91 -3.70
C MET A 99 -7.10 -0.61 -2.24
N ARG A 100 -6.61 0.58 -1.97
CA ARG A 100 -6.51 1.15 -0.63
C ARG A 100 -7.04 2.58 -0.66
N PHE A 101 -7.90 2.91 0.29
CA PHE A 101 -8.38 4.27 0.47
C PHE A 101 -7.27 5.16 0.99
N GLN A 102 -7.12 6.36 0.45
CA GLN A 102 -6.17 7.36 0.96
C GLN A 102 -6.52 7.70 2.42
N GLY A 103 -5.52 7.51 3.31
CA GLY A 103 -5.70 7.64 4.75
C GLY A 103 -6.52 6.50 5.40
N GLY A 104 -6.76 5.39 4.68
CA GLY A 104 -7.48 4.21 5.15
C GLY A 104 -9.00 4.35 5.14
N SER A 105 -9.69 3.22 5.33
CA SER A 105 -11.17 3.18 5.31
C SER A 105 -11.83 3.91 6.50
N SER A 106 -11.09 4.14 7.60
CA SER A 106 -11.53 4.92 8.76
C SER A 106 -11.24 6.42 8.67
N ASN A 107 -10.72 6.88 7.53
CA ASN A 107 -10.35 8.27 7.30
C ASN A 107 -11.45 9.25 7.72
N THR A 108 -11.11 10.19 8.59
CA THR A 108 -12.01 11.24 9.07
C THR A 108 -11.80 12.57 8.37
N VAL A 109 -10.66 12.77 7.68
CA VAL A 109 -10.34 14.00 6.95
C VAL A 109 -11.34 14.23 5.81
N SER A 110 -11.71 13.16 5.09
CA SER A 110 -12.70 13.16 4.02
C SER A 110 -14.06 13.75 4.43
N LYS A 111 -14.39 13.70 5.75
CA LYS A 111 -15.61 14.29 6.31
C LYS A 111 -15.70 15.81 6.10
N ARG A 112 -14.56 16.50 5.94
CA ARG A 112 -14.50 17.95 5.69
C ARG A 112 -15.06 18.30 4.32
N TYR A 113 -14.96 17.36 3.37
CA TYR A 113 -15.38 17.57 1.97
C TYR A 113 -16.76 16.96 1.71
N CYS A 114 -17.00 15.73 2.19
CA CYS A 114 -18.29 15.06 2.05
C CYS A 114 -18.60 14.20 3.28
N LYS A 115 -19.53 14.66 4.11
CA LYS A 115 -19.93 13.96 5.33
C LYS A 115 -20.56 12.60 5.01
N GLY A 116 -20.07 11.55 5.67
CA GLY A 116 -20.56 10.17 5.50
C GLY A 116 -20.06 9.48 4.23
N ILE A 117 -19.07 10.05 3.54
CA ILE A 117 -18.58 9.52 2.27
C ILE A 117 -17.92 8.15 2.43
N MET A 118 -17.11 7.91 3.47
CA MET A 118 -16.40 6.65 3.64
C MET A 118 -17.37 5.47 3.83
N ARG A 119 -18.47 5.65 4.53
CA ARG A 119 -19.53 4.62 4.65
C ARG A 119 -20.14 4.23 3.32
N LYS A 120 -20.24 5.18 2.38
CA LYS A 120 -20.78 4.92 1.04
C LYS A 120 -19.74 4.22 0.20
N LEU A 121 -18.50 4.74 0.16
CA LEU A 121 -17.41 4.22 -0.65
C LEU A 121 -17.07 2.77 -0.27
N THR A 122 -16.94 2.47 1.02
CA THR A 122 -16.62 1.11 1.49
C THR A 122 -17.71 0.10 1.12
N ARG A 123 -18.99 0.50 1.11
CA ARG A 123 -20.10 -0.36 0.65
C ARG A 123 -20.12 -0.54 -0.87
N GLN A 124 -19.61 0.42 -1.61
CA GLN A 124 -19.60 0.41 -3.07
C GLN A 124 -18.39 -0.32 -3.66
N ALA A 125 -17.29 -0.48 -2.92
CA ALA A 125 -16.03 -1.01 -3.45
C ALA A 125 -16.20 -2.30 -4.26
N ALA A 126 -16.95 -3.26 -3.75
CA ALA A 126 -17.21 -4.52 -4.43
C ALA A 126 -17.98 -4.35 -5.76
N SER A 127 -18.92 -3.40 -5.85
CA SER A 127 -19.66 -3.14 -7.09
C SER A 127 -18.80 -2.50 -8.18
N TYR A 128 -17.69 -1.88 -7.80
CA TYR A 128 -16.66 -1.38 -8.72
C TYR A 128 -15.55 -2.41 -8.99
N GLY A 129 -15.71 -3.64 -8.47
CA GLY A 129 -14.77 -4.73 -8.69
C GLY A 129 -13.51 -4.66 -7.84
N TYR A 130 -13.55 -3.96 -6.71
CA TYR A 130 -12.43 -3.83 -5.79
C TYR A 130 -12.64 -4.59 -4.49
N VAL A 131 -11.53 -5.13 -3.98
CA VAL A 131 -11.35 -5.49 -2.57
C VAL A 131 -10.39 -4.46 -1.97
N TYR A 132 -10.81 -3.75 -0.93
CA TYR A 132 -9.92 -2.80 -0.26
C TYR A 132 -9.23 -3.44 0.95
N HIS A 133 -8.02 -2.98 1.23
CA HIS A 133 -7.24 -3.38 2.38
C HIS A 133 -6.71 -2.18 3.15
N ASP A 134 -6.95 -2.17 4.45
CA ASP A 134 -6.22 -1.34 5.40
C ASP A 134 -4.93 -2.08 5.85
N TRP A 135 -4.37 -1.70 6.97
CA TRP A 135 -3.16 -2.29 7.57
C TRP A 135 -3.38 -2.54 9.07
N ASN A 136 -2.45 -3.18 9.74
CA ASN A 136 -2.48 -3.33 11.18
C ASN A 136 -1.15 -2.97 11.85
N ILE A 137 -0.09 -2.72 11.07
CA ILE A 137 1.15 -2.13 11.54
C ILE A 137 1.38 -0.86 10.71
N ASP A 138 1.18 0.31 11.32
CA ASP A 138 1.46 1.61 10.71
C ASP A 138 2.90 1.99 11.03
N SER A 139 3.76 2.07 10.01
CA SER A 139 5.15 2.46 10.21
C SER A 139 5.32 3.90 10.67
N GLU A 140 4.35 4.76 10.37
CA GLU A 140 4.43 6.21 10.55
C GLU A 140 5.65 6.85 9.85
N ASP A 141 6.18 6.20 8.82
CA ASP A 141 7.37 6.59 8.06
C ASP A 141 7.25 7.97 7.39
N TRP A 142 6.04 8.45 7.20
CA TRP A 142 5.74 9.80 6.71
C TRP A 142 5.97 10.90 7.76
N LYS A 143 6.12 10.52 9.05
CA LYS A 143 6.38 11.45 10.15
C LYS A 143 7.87 11.69 10.29
N LYS A 144 8.36 12.83 9.86
CA LYS A 144 9.79 13.23 9.88
C LYS A 144 10.44 13.26 11.29
N GLN A 145 9.67 13.03 12.35
CA GLN A 145 10.17 12.99 13.71
C GLN A 145 10.80 11.65 14.11
N TYR A 146 10.58 10.59 13.33
CA TYR A 146 11.13 9.27 13.60
C TYR A 146 12.23 8.93 12.60
N SER A 147 13.33 8.40 13.09
CA SER A 147 14.40 7.83 12.27
C SER A 147 13.99 6.44 11.74
N ALA A 148 14.63 6.02 10.65
CA ALA A 148 14.43 4.67 10.12
C ALA A 148 14.72 3.57 11.17
N GLU A 149 15.66 3.81 12.11
CA GLU A 149 15.99 2.88 13.18
C GLU A 149 14.86 2.75 14.20
N GLU A 150 14.23 3.85 14.58
CA GLU A 150 13.08 3.86 15.52
C GLU A 150 11.87 3.17 14.90
N ILE A 151 11.60 3.45 13.62
CA ILE A 151 10.53 2.82 12.85
C ILE A 151 10.77 1.31 12.75
N LEU A 152 11.98 0.88 12.39
CA LEU A 152 12.36 -0.53 12.31
C LEU A 152 12.14 -1.25 13.64
N LYS A 153 12.60 -0.64 14.73
CA LYS A 153 12.44 -1.18 16.09
C LYS A 153 10.95 -1.34 16.44
N TYR A 154 10.15 -0.35 16.11
CA TYR A 154 8.70 -0.39 16.36
C TYR A 154 8.04 -1.52 15.55
N ILE A 155 8.26 -1.59 14.23
CA ILE A 155 7.67 -2.64 13.38
C ILE A 155 8.08 -4.04 13.88
N LYS A 156 9.36 -4.24 14.22
CA LYS A 156 9.85 -5.53 14.76
C LYS A 156 9.19 -5.88 16.09
N ALA A 157 8.97 -4.92 16.97
CA ALA A 157 8.29 -5.14 18.24
C ALA A 157 6.84 -5.62 18.02
N GLU A 158 6.09 -4.96 17.12
CA GLU A 158 4.72 -5.34 16.75
C GLU A 158 4.63 -6.76 16.17
N ILE A 159 5.63 -7.14 15.33
CA ILE A 159 5.69 -8.49 14.76
C ILE A 159 6.04 -9.53 15.82
N HIS A 160 7.00 -9.25 16.68
CA HIS A 160 7.48 -10.17 17.70
C HIS A 160 6.48 -10.35 18.86
N ASP A 161 5.64 -9.35 19.14
CA ASP A 161 4.55 -9.47 20.11
C ASP A 161 3.54 -10.57 19.70
N GLY A 162 3.43 -10.88 18.42
CA GLY A 162 2.60 -11.96 17.91
C GLY A 162 1.09 -11.66 17.96
N SER A 163 0.70 -10.43 18.25
CA SER A 163 -0.72 -10.02 18.34
C SER A 163 -1.44 -10.13 17.00
N TYR A 164 -0.70 -10.04 15.90
CA TYR A 164 -1.28 -10.12 14.54
C TYR A 164 -1.02 -11.47 13.90
N SER A 165 -2.07 -12.26 13.67
CA SER A 165 -1.98 -13.49 12.89
C SER A 165 -1.61 -13.25 11.42
N ARG A 166 -1.76 -12.03 10.94
CA ARG A 166 -1.41 -11.56 9.59
C ARG A 166 -0.90 -10.12 9.68
N PRO A 167 0.41 -9.91 9.90
CA PRO A 167 1.00 -8.58 9.89
C PRO A 167 0.91 -7.98 8.49
N VAL A 168 0.21 -6.86 8.35
CA VAL A 168 0.14 -6.02 7.15
C VAL A 168 0.76 -4.69 7.49
N ILE A 169 1.96 -4.45 6.96
CA ILE A 169 2.76 -3.26 7.24
C ILE A 169 2.44 -2.20 6.18
N LEU A 170 2.18 -0.97 6.63
CA LEU A 170 2.13 0.20 5.77
C LEU A 170 3.50 0.88 5.73
N LEU A 171 4.00 1.13 4.52
CA LEU A 171 5.10 2.03 4.18
C LEU A 171 4.69 2.90 2.99
N HIS A 172 5.46 3.97 2.72
CA HIS A 172 5.21 4.86 1.59
C HIS A 172 6.42 4.92 0.64
N ASP A 173 6.09 5.04 -0.65
CA ASP A 173 7.03 5.22 -1.77
C ASP A 173 6.92 6.66 -2.28
N ARG A 174 7.74 7.55 -1.70
CA ARG A 174 7.72 8.98 -2.00
C ARG A 174 9.15 9.53 -2.02
N ASN A 175 9.44 10.42 -2.97
CA ASN A 175 10.76 11.00 -3.16
C ASN A 175 11.31 11.78 -1.94
N ASP A 176 10.44 12.25 -1.04
CA ASP A 176 10.85 12.93 0.19
C ASP A 176 11.13 11.98 1.38
N LEU A 177 11.03 10.65 1.16
CA LEU A 177 11.23 9.60 2.16
C LEU A 177 12.43 8.70 1.81
N ASN A 178 13.56 9.27 1.43
CA ASN A 178 14.76 8.53 0.99
C ASN A 178 15.27 7.52 2.04
N GLU A 179 15.05 7.77 3.33
CA GLU A 179 15.44 6.85 4.41
C GLU A 179 14.65 5.52 4.36
N ASN A 180 13.50 5.49 3.68
CA ASN A 180 12.69 4.28 3.53
C ASN A 180 13.43 3.18 2.75
N VAL A 181 14.39 3.52 1.88
CA VAL A 181 15.20 2.51 1.19
C VAL A 181 16.02 1.70 2.20
N MET A 182 16.71 2.39 3.13
CA MET A 182 17.48 1.75 4.19
C MET A 182 16.54 1.01 5.18
N LEU A 183 15.40 1.59 5.51
CA LEU A 183 14.40 0.97 6.37
C LEU A 183 13.92 -0.37 5.77
N VAL A 184 13.55 -0.39 4.48
CA VAL A 184 13.10 -1.60 3.78
C VAL A 184 14.23 -2.63 3.70
N GLU A 185 15.46 -2.23 3.38
CA GLU A 185 16.60 -3.15 3.34
C GLU A 185 16.81 -3.84 4.69
N ARG A 186 16.85 -3.08 5.78
CA ARG A 186 17.04 -3.64 7.12
C ARG A 186 15.86 -4.48 7.57
N LEU A 187 14.63 -4.05 7.27
CA LEU A 187 13.41 -4.81 7.59
C LEU A 187 13.43 -6.19 6.92
N LEU A 188 13.73 -6.22 5.61
CA LEU A 188 13.84 -7.46 4.84
C LEU A 188 14.97 -8.35 5.36
N HIS A 189 16.19 -7.78 5.56
CA HIS A 189 17.34 -8.49 6.06
C HIS A 189 17.06 -9.16 7.41
N ASP A 190 16.59 -8.38 8.38
CA ASP A 190 16.42 -8.86 9.76
C ASP A 190 15.33 -9.95 9.82
N LEU A 191 14.14 -9.66 9.27
CA LEU A 191 13.01 -10.58 9.40
C LEU A 191 13.17 -11.85 8.56
N THR A 192 13.79 -11.78 7.37
CA THR A 192 14.09 -13.00 6.61
C THR A 192 15.16 -13.85 7.31
N SER A 193 16.17 -13.22 7.92
CA SER A 193 17.20 -13.92 8.73
C SER A 193 16.58 -14.59 9.95
N GLU A 194 15.51 -14.04 10.50
CA GLU A 194 14.75 -14.62 11.60
C GLU A 194 13.77 -15.73 11.14
N GLY A 195 13.64 -15.98 9.83
CA GLY A 195 12.81 -17.04 9.24
C GLY A 195 11.37 -16.61 8.90
N TYR A 196 11.07 -15.30 8.90
CA TYR A 196 9.81 -14.79 8.34
C TYR A 196 9.86 -14.79 6.81
N THR A 197 8.69 -14.82 6.19
CA THR A 197 8.54 -14.72 4.74
C THR A 197 7.68 -13.50 4.39
N PHE A 198 7.95 -12.88 3.25
CA PHE A 198 7.17 -11.75 2.73
C PHE A 198 6.36 -12.19 1.52
N SER A 199 5.07 -11.86 1.51
CA SER A 199 4.16 -12.22 0.43
C SER A 199 3.22 -11.08 0.07
N VAL A 200 2.48 -11.26 -1.02
CA VAL A 200 1.51 -10.31 -1.53
C VAL A 200 0.13 -10.49 -0.91
N LEU A 201 -0.66 -9.44 -0.85
CA LEU A 201 -2.09 -9.55 -0.62
C LEU A 201 -2.73 -10.24 -1.82
N SER A 202 -3.28 -11.44 -1.60
CA SER A 202 -3.98 -12.24 -2.61
C SER A 202 -5.47 -12.32 -2.30
N LYS A 203 -6.25 -12.89 -3.21
CA LYS A 203 -7.71 -13.08 -3.03
C LYS A 203 -8.06 -14.02 -1.88
N ASP A 204 -7.11 -14.87 -1.46
CA ASP A 204 -7.28 -15.80 -0.35
C ASP A 204 -7.04 -15.17 1.01
N ILE A 205 -6.50 -13.94 1.02
CA ILE A 205 -6.24 -13.19 2.25
C ILE A 205 -7.49 -12.43 2.64
N ILE A 206 -8.02 -12.72 3.83
CA ILE A 206 -9.15 -11.97 4.38
C ILE A 206 -8.72 -10.51 4.58
N PRO A 207 -9.42 -9.54 3.98
CA PRO A 207 -9.03 -8.14 4.07
C PRO A 207 -9.06 -7.61 5.50
N ILE A 208 -8.14 -6.71 5.81
CA ILE A 208 -8.19 -5.89 7.02
C ILE A 208 -9.07 -4.68 6.70
N HIS A 209 -10.10 -4.49 7.49
CA HIS A 209 -10.98 -3.33 7.39
C HIS A 209 -11.07 -2.63 8.73
N TYR A 210 -10.86 -1.33 8.74
CA TYR A 210 -11.08 -0.52 9.93
C TYR A 210 -12.58 -0.27 10.15
N ARG A 211 -12.92 0.06 11.39
CA ARG A 211 -14.28 0.51 11.72
C ARG A 211 -14.53 1.88 11.12
N VAL A 212 -15.41 1.95 10.13
CA VAL A 212 -15.76 3.18 9.44
C VAL A 212 -16.67 4.05 10.31
N SER A 213 -16.23 5.26 10.63
CA SER A 213 -16.95 6.23 11.46
C SER A 213 -17.55 7.41 10.66
N ASN A 214 -17.13 7.61 9.40
CA ASN A 214 -17.54 8.71 8.53
C ASN A 214 -18.36 8.22 7.34
#